data_4e6038e10004f51f8f2b355b4ecd4e26
#
_entry.id   4e6038e10004f51f8f2b355b4ecd4e26
#
_cell.length_a   1.000
_cell.length_b   1.000
_cell.length_c   1.000
_cell.angle_alpha   90.00
_cell.angle_beta   90.00
_cell.angle_gamma   90.00
#
_symmetry.space_group_name_H-M   'P 1'
#
loop_
_entity.id
_entity.type
_entity.pdbx_description
1 polymer ?
#
loop_
_entity_poly.entity_id
_entity_poly.type
_entity_poly.pdbx_seq_one_letter_code
_entity_poly.pdbx_strand_id
1 'polypeptide(L)'
;SKLDQDFVDTVRAAGGFNETRYLMVPSNRADAWTAMHKSFTLPTDPANRLIVSVHAYSPYDFAMNENGYKEWDGSKIGDLSFIDSLKSTYIDNGVGVVIGEFGATNKDNLEDRVRWADDYTKKAAAAGICCVWWDNGGTKVGTENFGLVDRIGKKIYYPEILDTMLKNYNEQ
;
A
#
# COMPACT_ATOMS: atom_id res chain seq x y z
N SER A 1 -5.33 14.19 -12.57
CA SER A 1 -4.64 14.86 -13.71
C SER A 1 -5.48 14.77 -14.98
N LYS A 2 -5.10 15.51 -16.05
CA LYS A 2 -5.77 15.35 -17.36
C LYS A 2 -5.66 13.90 -17.85
N LEU A 3 -4.53 13.26 -17.66
CA LEU A 3 -4.31 11.87 -18.08
C LEU A 3 -5.26 10.90 -17.37
N ASP A 4 -5.48 11.09 -16.07
CA ASP A 4 -6.41 10.22 -15.32
C ASP A 4 -7.86 10.43 -15.78
N GLN A 5 -8.24 11.67 -16.13
CA GLN A 5 -9.56 11.93 -16.69
C GLN A 5 -9.72 11.28 -18.06
N ASP A 6 -8.73 11.45 -18.95
CA ASP A 6 -8.74 10.82 -20.28
C ASP A 6 -8.84 9.28 -20.18
N PHE A 7 -8.17 8.69 -19.17
CA PHE A 7 -8.28 7.24 -18.87
C PHE A 7 -9.70 6.86 -18.47
N VAL A 8 -10.28 7.55 -17.48
CA VAL A 8 -11.64 7.27 -17.01
C VAL A 8 -12.65 7.41 -18.15
N ASP A 9 -12.61 8.49 -18.89
CA ASP A 9 -13.52 8.77 -20.00
C ASP A 9 -13.42 7.69 -21.09
N THR A 10 -12.19 7.29 -21.45
CA THR A 10 -11.94 6.26 -22.45
C THR A 10 -12.51 4.91 -22.03
N VAL A 11 -12.25 4.50 -20.78
CA VAL A 11 -12.75 3.22 -20.27
C VAL A 11 -14.26 3.23 -20.19
N ARG A 12 -14.88 4.29 -19.68
CA ARG A 12 -16.36 4.38 -19.58
C ARG A 12 -17.02 4.37 -20.94
N ALA A 13 -16.45 5.07 -21.92
CA ALA A 13 -16.95 5.09 -23.30
C ALA A 13 -16.88 3.74 -24.03
N ALA A 14 -16.02 2.81 -23.58
CA ALA A 14 -15.91 1.48 -24.17
C ALA A 14 -17.14 0.59 -23.94
N GLY A 15 -18.03 0.95 -23.02
CA GLY A 15 -19.30 0.26 -22.78
C GLY A 15 -19.19 -1.10 -22.10
N GLY A 16 -20.34 -1.77 -21.94
CA GLY A 16 -20.43 -3.05 -21.29
C GLY A 16 -19.99 -3.01 -19.82
N PHE A 17 -19.20 -3.99 -19.39
CA PHE A 17 -18.69 -3.99 -18.00
C PHE A 17 -17.79 -2.79 -17.67
N ASN A 18 -17.26 -2.08 -18.68
CA ASN A 18 -16.44 -0.88 -18.45
C ASN A 18 -17.26 0.29 -17.93
N GLU A 19 -18.56 0.31 -18.14
CA GLU A 19 -19.45 1.35 -17.61
C GLU A 19 -19.49 1.36 -16.08
N THR A 20 -19.26 0.21 -15.44
CA THR A 20 -19.49 0.03 -14.00
C THR A 20 -18.33 -0.59 -13.23
N ARG A 21 -17.26 -1.05 -13.87
CA ARG A 21 -16.12 -1.61 -13.14
C ARG A 21 -15.42 -0.55 -12.29
N TYR A 22 -14.79 -0.98 -11.20
CA TYR A 22 -13.90 -0.09 -10.45
C TYR A 22 -12.66 0.26 -11.29
N LEU A 23 -12.22 1.51 -11.19
CA LEU A 23 -11.01 2.01 -11.84
C LEU A 23 -10.05 2.50 -10.76
N MET A 24 -8.81 2.04 -10.81
CA MET A 24 -7.76 2.51 -9.92
C MET A 24 -7.00 3.65 -10.59
N VAL A 25 -6.88 4.77 -9.89
CA VAL A 25 -6.14 5.96 -10.33
C VAL A 25 -5.03 6.28 -9.32
N PRO A 26 -3.79 6.39 -9.77
CA PRO A 26 -2.68 6.76 -8.89
C PRO A 26 -2.60 8.27 -8.71
N SER A 27 -2.06 8.70 -7.58
CA SER A 27 -1.49 10.04 -7.46
C SER A 27 -0.21 10.16 -8.30
N ASN A 28 0.35 11.36 -8.41
CA ASN A 28 1.65 11.52 -9.06
C ASN A 28 2.70 10.63 -8.36
N ARG A 29 3.34 9.73 -9.14
CA ARG A 29 4.28 8.69 -8.69
C ARG A 29 3.66 7.66 -7.72
N ALA A 30 2.35 7.58 -7.65
CA ALA A 30 1.59 6.84 -6.65
C ALA A 30 1.95 7.20 -5.20
N ASP A 31 2.52 8.37 -4.97
CA ASP A 31 2.97 8.80 -3.65
C ASP A 31 1.77 9.13 -2.74
N ALA A 32 1.75 8.53 -1.53
CA ALA A 32 0.63 8.68 -0.60
C ALA A 32 0.45 10.13 -0.11
N TRP A 33 1.53 10.88 0.11
CA TRP A 33 1.46 12.27 0.55
C TRP A 33 0.97 13.18 -0.57
N THR A 34 1.39 12.91 -1.82
CA THR A 34 0.87 13.60 -3.00
C THR A 34 -0.63 13.35 -3.17
N ALA A 35 -1.11 12.14 -2.90
CA ALA A 35 -2.54 11.83 -2.95
C ALA A 35 -3.37 12.70 -2.00
N MET A 36 -2.83 12.99 -0.82
CA MET A 36 -3.48 13.83 0.20
C MET A 36 -3.26 15.34 -0.01
N HIS A 37 -2.40 15.72 -0.97
CA HIS A 37 -2.12 17.11 -1.23
C HIS A 37 -3.20 17.73 -2.12
N LYS A 38 -3.54 19.00 -1.87
CA LYS A 38 -4.57 19.76 -2.60
C LYS A 38 -4.35 19.88 -4.12
N SER A 39 -3.15 19.57 -4.60
CA SER A 39 -2.84 19.55 -6.04
C SER A 39 -3.29 18.25 -6.74
N PHE A 40 -3.61 17.23 -5.99
CA PHE A 40 -4.19 16.00 -6.53
C PHE A 40 -5.72 16.11 -6.47
N THR A 41 -6.35 15.95 -7.61
CA THR A 41 -7.81 15.95 -7.74
C THR A 41 -8.20 14.67 -8.46
N LEU A 42 -9.13 13.93 -7.88
CA LEU A 42 -9.72 12.77 -8.53
C LEU A 42 -10.42 13.18 -9.83
N PRO A 43 -10.34 12.37 -10.89
CA PRO A 43 -11.14 12.57 -12.07
C PRO A 43 -12.63 12.44 -11.75
N THR A 44 -13.46 13.04 -12.55
CA THR A 44 -14.91 12.83 -12.50
C THR A 44 -15.21 11.47 -13.10
N ASP A 45 -15.99 10.67 -12.38
CA ASP A 45 -16.44 9.35 -12.85
C ASP A 45 -17.97 9.25 -12.72
N PRO A 46 -18.72 9.11 -13.81
CA PRO A 46 -20.18 8.99 -13.75
C PRO A 46 -20.66 7.72 -13.02
N ALA A 47 -19.81 6.69 -12.93
CA ALA A 47 -20.12 5.48 -12.19
C ALA A 47 -19.87 5.60 -10.68
N ASN A 48 -19.13 6.64 -10.24
CA ASN A 48 -18.67 6.82 -8.86
C ASN A 48 -17.95 5.58 -8.30
N ARG A 49 -17.04 4.99 -9.12
CA ARG A 49 -16.31 3.76 -8.82
C ARG A 49 -14.81 3.90 -9.02
N LEU A 50 -14.25 4.95 -8.41
CA LEU A 50 -12.82 5.15 -8.37
C LEU A 50 -12.21 4.60 -7.09
N ILE A 51 -10.98 4.10 -7.21
CA ILE A 51 -10.12 3.70 -6.11
C ILE A 51 -8.81 4.46 -6.27
N VAL A 52 -8.34 5.11 -5.21
CA VAL A 52 -7.03 5.76 -5.18
C VAL A 52 -5.96 4.70 -4.91
N SER A 53 -4.96 4.64 -5.78
CA SER A 53 -3.80 3.76 -5.60
C SER A 53 -2.60 4.57 -5.16
N VAL A 54 -1.98 4.15 -4.06
CA VAL A 54 -0.77 4.79 -3.53
C VAL A 54 0.29 3.76 -3.17
N HIS A 55 1.56 4.20 -3.13
CA HIS A 55 2.69 3.44 -2.61
C HIS A 55 3.19 4.13 -1.35
N ALA A 56 3.50 3.38 -0.30
CA ALA A 56 3.92 3.96 0.97
C ALA A 56 4.88 3.05 1.74
N TYR A 57 6.17 3.31 1.57
CA TYR A 57 7.24 2.67 2.33
C TYR A 57 7.59 3.55 3.55
N SER A 58 6.75 3.46 4.57
CA SER A 58 6.85 4.33 5.75
C SER A 58 7.03 3.54 7.05
N PRO A 59 7.89 4.03 7.95
CA PRO A 59 8.84 5.15 7.77
C PRO A 59 10.00 4.74 6.85
N TYR A 60 10.48 5.69 6.05
CA TYR A 60 11.50 5.42 5.02
C TYR A 60 12.77 4.76 5.58
N ASP A 61 13.27 5.24 6.71
CA ASP A 61 14.48 4.71 7.32
C ASP A 61 14.35 3.28 7.85
N PHE A 62 13.13 2.82 8.16
CA PHE A 62 12.87 1.41 8.45
C PHE A 62 12.61 0.61 7.18
N ALA A 63 11.74 1.11 6.32
CA ALA A 63 11.19 0.35 5.20
C ALA A 63 12.13 0.24 4.00
N MET A 64 12.81 1.34 3.61
CA MET A 64 13.58 1.42 2.37
C MET A 64 15.09 1.60 2.57
N ASN A 65 15.49 2.44 3.53
CA ASN A 65 16.89 2.78 3.73
C ASN A 65 17.65 1.61 4.38
N GLU A 66 18.55 0.96 3.64
CA GLU A 66 19.37 -0.14 4.16
C GLU A 66 20.26 0.26 5.34
N ASN A 67 20.67 1.53 5.38
CA ASN A 67 21.48 2.09 6.45
C ASN A 67 20.64 2.74 7.57
N GLY A 68 19.31 2.68 7.46
CA GLY A 68 18.40 3.16 8.48
C GLY A 68 18.30 2.20 9.67
N TYR A 69 17.46 2.55 10.61
CA TYR A 69 17.30 1.72 11.82
C TYR A 69 16.63 0.37 11.50
N LYS A 70 16.95 -0.63 12.33
CA LYS A 70 16.52 -2.03 12.15
C LYS A 70 15.43 -2.45 13.14
N GLU A 71 15.36 -1.80 14.28
CA GLU A 71 14.43 -2.16 15.35
C GLU A 71 13.07 -1.49 15.14
N TRP A 72 12.02 -2.26 15.39
CA TRP A 72 10.66 -1.78 15.44
C TRP A 72 10.00 -2.23 16.75
N ASP A 73 9.86 -1.31 17.68
CA ASP A 73 9.31 -1.53 19.03
C ASP A 73 7.93 -0.85 19.26
N GLY A 74 7.33 -0.31 18.18
CA GLY A 74 6.07 0.42 18.24
C GLY A 74 6.20 1.89 18.66
N SER A 75 7.36 2.35 19.12
CA SER A 75 7.56 3.76 19.52
C SER A 75 7.38 4.75 18.35
N LYS A 76 7.55 4.26 17.13
CA LYS A 76 7.44 5.02 15.87
C LYS A 76 6.11 4.79 15.14
N ILE A 77 5.11 4.20 15.79
CA ILE A 77 3.80 3.94 15.16
C ILE A 77 3.12 5.23 14.66
N GLY A 78 3.46 6.38 15.24
CA GLY A 78 3.02 7.69 14.77
C GLY A 78 3.45 8.00 13.33
N ASP A 79 4.54 7.39 12.84
CA ASP A 79 5.01 7.55 11.47
C ASP A 79 4.07 6.86 10.45
N LEU A 80 3.11 6.06 10.93
CA LEU A 80 2.03 5.46 10.14
C LEU A 80 0.75 6.30 10.13
N SER A 81 0.77 7.51 10.66
CA SER A 81 -0.41 8.40 10.75
C SER A 81 -0.95 8.84 9.37
N PHE A 82 -0.15 8.73 8.31
CA PHE A 82 -0.62 8.96 6.95
C PHE A 82 -1.82 8.06 6.57
N ILE A 83 -1.94 6.87 7.17
CA ILE A 83 -3.08 5.97 6.98
C ILE A 83 -4.38 6.62 7.48
N ASP A 84 -4.34 7.29 8.64
CA ASP A 84 -5.49 8.03 9.16
C ASP A 84 -5.87 9.19 8.24
N SER A 85 -4.86 9.83 7.66
CA SER A 85 -5.05 10.92 6.70
C SER A 85 -5.65 10.43 5.38
N LEU A 86 -5.22 9.26 4.87
CA LEU A 86 -5.84 8.61 3.70
C LEU A 86 -7.30 8.24 4.00
N LYS A 87 -7.57 7.70 5.21
CA LYS A 87 -8.93 7.37 5.64
C LYS A 87 -9.82 8.59 5.61
N SER A 88 -9.44 9.67 6.30
CA SER A 88 -10.24 10.90 6.38
C SER A 88 -10.40 11.61 5.04
N THR A 89 -9.41 11.51 4.15
CA THR A 89 -9.45 12.16 2.84
C THR A 89 -10.35 11.40 1.86
N TYR A 90 -10.34 10.08 1.89
CA TYR A 90 -10.97 9.23 0.88
C TYR A 90 -12.02 8.29 1.42
N ILE A 91 -11.67 7.38 2.33
CA ILE A 91 -12.58 6.33 2.80
C ILE A 91 -13.83 6.93 3.44
N ASP A 92 -13.68 7.93 4.32
CA ASP A 92 -14.80 8.59 4.98
C ASP A 92 -15.68 9.41 4.00
N ASN A 93 -15.18 9.63 2.78
CA ASN A 93 -15.90 10.27 1.69
C ASN A 93 -16.38 9.27 0.61
N GLY A 94 -16.36 7.97 0.90
CA GLY A 94 -16.89 6.93 0.02
C GLY A 94 -15.96 6.55 -1.15
N VAL A 95 -14.68 6.95 -1.12
CA VAL A 95 -13.69 6.60 -2.14
C VAL A 95 -12.75 5.54 -1.59
N GLY A 96 -12.64 4.40 -2.29
CA GLY A 96 -11.72 3.33 -1.91
C GLY A 96 -10.25 3.75 -2.03
N VAL A 97 -9.40 3.15 -1.17
CA VAL A 97 -7.94 3.33 -1.23
C VAL A 97 -7.27 1.96 -1.23
N VAL A 98 -6.25 1.80 -2.06
CA VAL A 98 -5.34 0.66 -2.03
C VAL A 98 -3.92 1.17 -1.87
N ILE A 99 -3.21 0.67 -0.86
CA ILE A 99 -1.76 0.83 -0.79
C ILE A 99 -1.17 -0.29 -1.65
N GLY A 100 -0.95 0.03 -2.93
CA GLY A 100 -0.54 -0.92 -3.97
C GLY A 100 0.88 -1.42 -3.84
N GLU A 101 1.71 -0.70 -3.07
CA GLU A 101 3.02 -1.15 -2.67
C GLU A 101 3.34 -0.68 -1.25
N PHE A 102 3.75 -1.62 -0.42
CA PHE A 102 4.42 -1.40 0.86
C PHE A 102 5.36 -2.57 1.14
N GLY A 103 6.25 -2.40 2.08
CA GLY A 103 7.20 -3.45 2.46
C GLY A 103 8.33 -2.91 3.29
N ALA A 104 9.12 -3.79 3.88
CA ALA A 104 10.35 -3.44 4.56
C ALA A 104 11.50 -4.30 4.03
N THR A 105 12.58 -3.65 3.60
CA THR A 105 13.77 -4.33 3.09
C THR A 105 14.42 -5.19 4.18
N ASN A 106 15.02 -6.30 3.76
CA ASN A 106 15.67 -7.22 4.68
C ASN A 106 17.01 -6.65 5.18
N LYS A 107 17.08 -6.33 6.46
CA LYS A 107 18.28 -5.85 7.19
C LYS A 107 18.78 -6.87 8.21
N ASP A 108 18.46 -8.16 8.03
CA ASP A 108 18.68 -9.20 9.04
C ASP A 108 17.90 -8.92 10.33
N ASN A 109 16.62 -8.57 10.18
CA ASN A 109 15.73 -8.09 11.25
C ASN A 109 14.31 -8.65 11.11
N LEU A 110 14.17 -9.96 10.91
CA LEU A 110 12.87 -10.59 10.62
C LEU A 110 11.81 -10.27 11.67
N GLU A 111 12.13 -10.39 12.96
CA GLU A 111 11.16 -10.12 14.03
C GLU A 111 10.64 -8.69 14.01
N ASP A 112 11.51 -7.72 13.70
CA ASP A 112 11.12 -6.32 13.59
C ASP A 112 10.27 -6.05 12.35
N ARG A 113 10.59 -6.72 11.24
CA ARG A 113 9.76 -6.67 10.04
C ARG A 113 8.36 -7.25 10.28
N VAL A 114 8.24 -8.31 11.06
CA VAL A 114 6.96 -8.90 11.45
C VAL A 114 6.18 -7.91 12.32
N ARG A 115 6.79 -7.33 13.36
CA ARG A 115 6.14 -6.33 14.23
C ARG A 115 5.67 -5.10 13.43
N TRP A 116 6.53 -4.61 12.53
CA TRP A 116 6.19 -3.49 11.66
C TRP A 116 5.03 -3.83 10.72
N ALA A 117 5.06 -5.01 10.09
CA ALA A 117 3.99 -5.46 9.21
C ALA A 117 2.67 -5.63 9.97
N ASP A 118 2.71 -6.09 11.24
CA ASP A 118 1.55 -6.18 12.11
C ASP A 118 0.94 -4.78 12.35
N ASP A 119 1.72 -3.85 12.84
CA ASP A 119 1.26 -2.48 13.12
C ASP A 119 0.72 -1.79 11.86
N TYR A 120 1.44 -1.93 10.75
CA TYR A 120 1.06 -1.31 9.47
C TYR A 120 -0.25 -1.86 8.94
N THR A 121 -0.36 -3.19 8.82
CA THR A 121 -1.56 -3.81 8.24
C THR A 121 -2.76 -3.76 9.18
N LYS A 122 -2.55 -3.86 10.48
CA LYS A 122 -3.60 -3.65 11.49
C LYS A 122 -4.22 -2.26 11.39
N LYS A 123 -3.36 -1.23 11.26
CA LYS A 123 -3.83 0.14 11.11
C LYS A 123 -4.54 0.35 9.77
N ALA A 124 -4.00 -0.19 8.68
CA ALA A 124 -4.61 -0.08 7.35
C ALA A 124 -5.96 -0.82 7.29
N ALA A 125 -6.03 -2.01 7.85
CA ALA A 125 -7.25 -2.80 7.91
C ALA A 125 -8.35 -2.08 8.73
N ALA A 126 -8.00 -1.54 9.90
CA ALA A 126 -8.93 -0.72 10.70
C ALA A 126 -9.41 0.55 9.98
N ALA A 127 -8.63 1.05 9.04
CA ALA A 127 -9.01 2.16 8.18
C ALA A 127 -9.83 1.74 6.93
N GLY A 128 -10.04 0.44 6.70
CA GLY A 128 -10.69 -0.07 5.50
C GLY A 128 -9.82 0.01 4.23
N ILE A 129 -8.49 0.03 4.40
CA ILE A 129 -7.51 0.17 3.31
C ILE A 129 -6.82 -1.16 3.08
N CYS A 130 -6.87 -1.67 1.85
CA CYS A 130 -6.13 -2.87 1.43
C CYS A 130 -4.66 -2.53 1.15
N CYS A 131 -3.74 -3.43 1.57
CA CYS A 131 -2.31 -3.30 1.33
C CYS A 131 -1.79 -4.47 0.50
N VAL A 132 -0.88 -4.18 -0.44
CA VAL A 132 -0.21 -5.18 -1.27
C VAL A 132 1.29 -5.12 -1.01
N TRP A 133 1.84 -6.20 -0.46
CA TRP A 133 3.28 -6.28 -0.22
C TRP A 133 4.05 -6.31 -1.54
N TRP A 134 5.07 -5.45 -1.63
CA TRP A 134 5.98 -5.45 -2.77
C TRP A 134 6.97 -6.61 -2.65
N ASP A 135 6.75 -7.67 -3.43
CA ASP A 135 7.65 -8.82 -3.49
C ASP A 135 8.43 -8.80 -4.81
N ASN A 136 9.67 -8.35 -4.77
CA ASN A 136 10.59 -8.36 -5.91
C ASN A 136 11.44 -9.64 -6.03
N GLY A 137 11.20 -10.64 -5.16
CA GLY A 137 11.95 -11.89 -5.12
C GLY A 137 13.33 -11.80 -4.46
N GLY A 138 13.79 -10.60 -4.07
CA GLY A 138 15.05 -10.40 -3.36
C GLY A 138 14.93 -10.76 -1.88
N THR A 139 15.68 -11.78 -1.42
CA THR A 139 15.62 -12.27 -0.02
C THR A 139 16.91 -12.04 0.75
N LYS A 140 17.95 -11.52 0.09
CA LYS A 140 19.23 -11.22 0.73
C LYS A 140 19.13 -10.03 1.68
N VAL A 141 20.12 -9.88 2.56
CA VAL A 141 20.26 -8.68 3.35
C VAL A 141 20.75 -7.52 2.45
N GLY A 142 20.16 -6.35 2.58
CA GLY A 142 20.56 -5.12 1.86
C GLY A 142 19.41 -4.38 1.20
N THR A 143 19.76 -3.47 0.28
CA THR A 143 18.84 -2.59 -0.42
C THR A 143 17.85 -3.35 -1.28
N GLU A 144 16.60 -2.91 -1.24
CA GLU A 144 15.51 -3.40 -2.11
C GLU A 144 15.33 -4.93 -2.10
N ASN A 145 15.48 -5.55 -0.96
CA ASN A 145 15.25 -6.98 -0.77
C ASN A 145 13.95 -7.20 0.03
N PHE A 146 12.82 -7.21 -0.68
CA PHE A 146 11.47 -7.31 -0.12
C PHE A 146 10.85 -8.71 -0.32
N GLY A 147 11.58 -9.64 -0.91
CA GLY A 147 11.04 -10.95 -1.29
C GLY A 147 10.53 -11.75 -0.11
N LEU A 148 9.32 -12.25 -0.21
CA LEU A 148 8.69 -13.19 0.71
C LEU A 148 8.56 -14.58 0.09
N VAL A 149 8.57 -14.67 -1.25
CA VAL A 149 8.24 -15.90 -1.98
C VAL A 149 9.35 -16.30 -2.94
N ASP A 150 9.83 -17.53 -2.82
CA ASP A 150 10.61 -18.20 -3.85
C ASP A 150 9.66 -18.77 -4.92
N ARG A 151 9.54 -18.08 -6.03
CA ARG A 151 8.67 -18.50 -7.14
C ARG A 151 9.17 -19.72 -7.88
N ILE A 152 10.48 -19.98 -7.85
CA ILE A 152 11.11 -21.13 -8.51
C ILE A 152 10.97 -22.37 -7.61
N GLY A 153 11.41 -22.26 -6.35
CA GLY A 153 11.32 -23.33 -5.38
C GLY A 153 9.92 -23.52 -4.78
N LYS A 154 8.95 -22.65 -5.12
CA LYS A 154 7.57 -22.67 -4.61
C LYS A 154 7.52 -22.69 -3.09
N LYS A 155 8.30 -21.83 -2.46
CA LYS A 155 8.41 -21.72 -1.00
C LYS A 155 8.10 -20.30 -0.55
N ILE A 156 7.55 -20.19 0.65
CA ILE A 156 7.46 -18.93 1.36
C ILE A 156 8.70 -18.83 2.26
N TYR A 157 9.51 -17.79 2.08
CA TYR A 157 10.72 -17.58 2.88
C TYR A 157 10.40 -17.03 4.26
N TYR A 158 9.39 -16.16 4.35
CA TYR A 158 9.04 -15.44 5.57
C TYR A 158 7.53 -15.59 5.83
N PRO A 159 7.08 -16.82 6.20
CA PRO A 159 5.66 -17.07 6.47
C PRO A 159 5.14 -16.20 7.62
N GLU A 160 5.99 -15.83 8.59
CA GLU A 160 5.61 -15.03 9.74
C GLU A 160 5.10 -13.64 9.34
N ILE A 161 5.69 -13.03 8.30
CA ILE A 161 5.23 -11.74 7.76
C ILE A 161 3.88 -11.93 7.06
N LEU A 162 3.76 -12.96 6.24
CA LEU A 162 2.53 -13.24 5.50
C LEU A 162 1.37 -13.55 6.45
N ASP A 163 1.60 -14.43 7.43
CA ASP A 163 0.58 -14.85 8.38
C ASP A 163 0.05 -13.68 9.20
N THR A 164 0.93 -12.78 9.64
CA THR A 164 0.53 -11.60 10.40
C THR A 164 -0.31 -10.63 9.57
N MET A 165 0.05 -10.43 8.29
CA MET A 165 -0.74 -9.60 7.37
C MET A 165 -2.14 -10.21 7.15
N LEU A 166 -2.21 -11.50 6.85
CA LEU A 166 -3.47 -12.20 6.61
C LEU A 166 -4.38 -12.18 7.85
N LYS A 167 -3.81 -12.38 9.04
CA LYS A 167 -4.53 -12.32 10.30
C LYS A 167 -5.25 -10.98 10.46
N ASN A 168 -4.57 -9.86 10.25
CA ASN A 168 -5.10 -8.53 10.45
C ASN A 168 -6.28 -8.18 9.52
N TYR A 169 -6.40 -8.83 8.36
CA TYR A 169 -7.52 -8.66 7.45
C TYR A 169 -8.65 -9.68 7.63
N ASN A 170 -8.38 -10.82 8.28
CA ASN A 170 -9.37 -11.87 8.50
C ASN A 170 -10.11 -11.72 9.84
N GLU A 171 -9.56 -10.98 10.79
CA GLU A 171 -10.14 -10.79 12.15
C GLU A 171 -11.02 -9.54 12.27
N GLN A 172 -11.46 -8.93 11.16
CA GLN A 172 -12.33 -7.73 11.14
C GLN A 172 -13.81 -8.05 10.99
#